data_88d6dc0cbdf2622c825a55e9db94a945
#
_entry.id   88d6dc0cbdf2622c825a55e9db94a945
#
_cell.length_a   1.000
_cell.length_b   1.000
_cell.length_c   1.000
_cell.angle_alpha   90.00
_cell.angle_beta   90.00
_cell.angle_gamma   90.00
#
_symmetry.space_group_name_H-M   'P 1'
#
loop_
_entity.id
_entity.type
_entity.pdbx_description
1 polymer ?
#
loop_
_entity_poly.entity_id
_entity_poly.type
_entity_poly.pdbx_seq_one_letter_code
_entity_poly.pdbx_strand_id
1 'polypeptide(L)'
;MWLKFGVALSGELTSIDEVVRGKTNLACLYCGGGLTAKKGNVKEHHFAHTGESCKPVSQRIKTKAFPSLPLYDNFTIQLKGEELEQLKVLWKEYGAQKRSIPKDLVNFRWEIKGLLESVGDRSYQFTNLGLIPMGALPLALFNQVQEPLLLSELASLESSVEIAEAAGLSCLDERRADLLIYRAQLRRILVNSLYFLEVKADDHCFYKIGVTTRSIKERIAEVQRDVRAHYSDVAVSLLGLWKHRGNVELYFKHRYQPFNYRIGKLTEYFGAIR
;
A
#
# COMPACT_ATOMS: atom_id res chain seq x y z
N MET A 1 -4.22 13.09 -2.27
CA MET A 1 -4.17 11.81 -3.02
C MET A 1 -4.40 12.10 -4.49
N TRP A 2 -3.89 11.27 -5.40
CA TRP A 2 -3.94 11.49 -6.84
C TRP A 2 -4.81 10.43 -7.53
N LEU A 3 -5.36 10.73 -8.72
CA LEU A 3 -6.13 9.77 -9.50
C LEU A 3 -5.25 8.59 -9.94
N LYS A 4 -5.54 7.39 -9.47
CA LYS A 4 -4.75 6.17 -9.70
C LYS A 4 -5.33 5.25 -10.78
N PHE A 5 -6.59 5.45 -11.19
CA PHE A 5 -7.28 4.63 -12.17
C PHE A 5 -7.85 5.47 -13.31
N GLY A 6 -7.85 4.90 -14.50
CA GLY A 6 -8.58 5.36 -15.67
C GLY A 6 -9.46 4.25 -16.23
N VAL A 7 -10.44 4.60 -17.04
CA VAL A 7 -11.39 3.66 -17.67
C VAL A 7 -11.00 3.48 -19.11
N ALA A 8 -10.81 2.23 -19.54
CA ALA A 8 -10.64 1.88 -20.94
C ALA A 8 -11.98 1.95 -21.70
N LEU A 9 -11.95 1.97 -23.03
CA LEU A 9 -13.15 1.93 -23.88
C LEU A 9 -14.03 0.69 -23.61
N SER A 10 -13.41 -0.40 -23.14
CA SER A 10 -14.12 -1.61 -22.70
C SER A 10 -14.89 -1.44 -21.39
N GLY A 11 -14.75 -0.30 -20.70
CA GLY A 11 -15.27 -0.10 -19.33
C GLY A 11 -14.37 -0.66 -18.23
N GLU A 12 -13.25 -1.26 -18.57
CA GLU A 12 -12.32 -1.83 -17.61
C GLU A 12 -11.46 -0.75 -16.95
N LEU A 13 -11.27 -0.88 -15.62
CA LEU A 13 -10.39 0.00 -14.86
C LEU A 13 -8.94 -0.42 -14.99
N THR A 14 -8.11 0.51 -15.48
CA THR A 14 -6.68 0.34 -15.64
C THR A 14 -5.93 1.20 -14.64
N SER A 15 -5.01 0.60 -13.87
CA SER A 15 -4.18 1.31 -12.92
C SER A 15 -3.08 2.11 -13.62
N ILE A 16 -2.66 3.21 -12.97
CA ILE A 16 -1.48 3.97 -13.39
C ILE A 16 -0.22 3.09 -13.51
N ASP A 17 -0.11 2.04 -12.71
CA ASP A 17 1.06 1.15 -12.70
C ASP A 17 1.14 0.28 -13.96
N GLU A 18 -0.01 0.01 -14.62
CA GLU A 18 -0.16 -0.86 -15.78
C GLU A 18 0.09 -0.16 -17.14
N VAL A 19 0.24 1.16 -17.12
CA VAL A 19 0.44 1.95 -18.33
C VAL A 19 1.84 2.56 -18.40
N VAL A 20 2.31 2.86 -19.59
CA VAL A 20 3.54 3.63 -19.80
C VAL A 20 3.29 5.13 -19.58
N ARG A 21 4.35 5.88 -19.29
CA ARG A 21 4.28 7.34 -19.16
C ARG A 21 3.83 7.99 -20.47
N GLY A 22 2.93 8.97 -20.39
CA GLY A 22 2.48 9.75 -21.56
C GLY A 22 0.96 9.76 -21.74
N LYS A 23 0.51 10.16 -22.91
CA LYS A 23 -0.91 10.12 -23.29
C LYS A 23 -1.41 8.68 -23.30
N THR A 24 -2.64 8.50 -22.82
CA THR A 24 -3.30 7.18 -22.78
C THR A 24 -4.65 7.24 -23.51
N ASN A 25 -5.18 6.08 -23.83
CA ASN A 25 -6.56 5.93 -24.37
C ASN A 25 -7.58 5.74 -23.24
N LEU A 26 -7.22 6.15 -22.01
CA LEU A 26 -8.08 6.02 -20.84
C LEU A 26 -8.85 7.30 -20.59
N ALA A 27 -10.06 7.14 -20.06
CA ALA A 27 -10.94 8.22 -19.66
C ALA A 27 -11.01 8.36 -18.13
N CYS A 28 -11.30 9.56 -17.67
CA CYS A 28 -11.56 9.83 -16.25
C CYS A 28 -12.89 9.20 -15.84
N LEU A 29 -12.89 8.45 -14.74
CA LEU A 29 -14.09 7.79 -14.20
C LEU A 29 -15.19 8.80 -13.77
N TYR A 30 -14.80 10.04 -13.43
CA TYR A 30 -15.71 11.08 -12.94
C TYR A 30 -16.31 11.97 -14.04
N CYS A 31 -15.64 12.11 -15.19
CA CYS A 31 -16.10 13.05 -16.22
C CYS A 31 -15.94 12.54 -17.67
N GLY A 32 -15.39 11.35 -17.87
CA GLY A 32 -15.11 10.81 -19.20
C GLY A 32 -13.96 11.49 -19.96
N GLY A 33 -13.34 12.54 -19.43
CA GLY A 33 -12.24 13.26 -20.11
C GLY A 33 -10.97 12.43 -20.22
N GLY A 34 -10.22 12.62 -21.31
CA GLY A 34 -8.98 11.87 -21.61
C GLY A 34 -7.90 12.06 -20.54
N LEU A 35 -7.12 11.02 -20.32
CA LEU A 35 -6.10 10.98 -19.28
C LEU A 35 -4.67 10.84 -19.82
N THR A 36 -3.75 11.44 -19.11
CA THR A 36 -2.29 11.33 -19.33
C THR A 36 -1.64 10.73 -18.10
N ALA A 37 -0.83 9.69 -18.30
CA ALA A 37 -0.07 9.04 -17.22
C ALA A 37 1.16 9.89 -16.84
N LYS A 38 1.20 10.39 -15.61
CA LYS A 38 2.31 11.13 -15.03
C LYS A 38 3.14 10.19 -14.15
N LYS A 39 4.30 9.78 -14.67
CA LYS A 39 5.24 8.89 -13.99
C LYS A 39 6.60 9.55 -13.91
N GLY A 40 6.79 10.41 -12.92
CA GLY A 40 8.06 11.10 -12.62
C GLY A 40 8.64 10.63 -11.29
N ASN A 41 9.88 11.03 -11.00
CA ASN A 41 10.60 10.62 -9.80
C ASN A 41 10.30 11.48 -8.56
N VAL A 42 9.59 12.59 -8.73
CA VAL A 42 9.36 13.58 -7.65
C VAL A 42 7.97 13.46 -7.03
N LYS A 43 6.95 13.10 -7.83
CA LYS A 43 5.57 12.94 -7.39
C LYS A 43 5.13 11.50 -7.58
N GLU A 44 4.19 11.06 -6.75
CA GLU A 44 3.52 9.79 -6.94
C GLU A 44 3.01 9.64 -8.38
N HIS A 45 3.12 8.45 -8.93
CA HIS A 45 2.55 8.13 -10.22
C HIS A 45 1.02 8.31 -10.17
N HIS A 46 0.48 9.03 -11.15
CA HIS A 46 -0.94 9.37 -11.20
C HIS A 46 -1.41 9.69 -12.61
N PHE A 47 -2.71 9.65 -12.82
CA PHE A 47 -3.33 10.21 -14.02
C PHE A 47 -3.65 11.70 -13.82
N ALA A 48 -3.42 12.47 -14.86
CA ALA A 48 -3.88 13.85 -14.99
C ALA A 48 -4.77 13.95 -16.24
N HIS A 49 -5.73 14.86 -16.23
CA HIS A 49 -6.50 15.16 -17.43
C HIS A 49 -5.58 15.70 -18.53
N THR A 50 -5.87 15.36 -19.77
CA THR A 50 -5.12 15.87 -20.93
C THR A 50 -5.32 17.38 -21.12
N GLY A 51 -6.47 17.92 -20.67
CA GLY A 51 -6.80 19.32 -20.56
C GLY A 51 -6.97 19.76 -19.11
N GLU A 52 -7.99 20.58 -18.83
CA GLU A 52 -8.32 21.02 -17.50
C GLU A 52 -8.86 19.85 -16.64
N SER A 53 -8.49 19.87 -15.35
CA SER A 53 -9.01 18.89 -14.41
C SER A 53 -10.48 19.13 -14.15
N CYS A 54 -11.29 18.09 -14.24
CA CYS A 54 -12.72 18.19 -13.93
C CYS A 54 -12.96 18.59 -12.46
N LYS A 55 -14.10 19.21 -12.21
CA LYS A 55 -14.47 19.72 -10.89
C LYS A 55 -14.38 18.66 -9.79
N PRO A 56 -14.95 17.44 -9.94
CA PRO A 56 -14.83 16.39 -8.92
C PRO A 56 -13.39 16.04 -8.57
N VAL A 57 -12.52 15.81 -9.57
CA VAL A 57 -11.11 15.47 -9.34
C VAL A 57 -10.37 16.64 -8.70
N SER A 58 -10.57 17.86 -9.18
CA SER A 58 -9.92 19.06 -8.66
C SER A 58 -10.29 19.33 -7.20
N GLN A 59 -11.56 19.18 -6.82
CA GLN A 59 -12.01 19.32 -5.45
C GLN A 59 -11.43 18.22 -4.55
N ARG A 60 -11.46 16.96 -4.97
CA ARG A 60 -10.94 15.82 -4.22
C ARG A 60 -9.44 15.90 -3.97
N ILE A 61 -8.67 16.40 -4.94
CA ILE A 61 -7.23 16.66 -4.75
C ILE A 61 -7.01 17.70 -3.65
N LYS A 62 -7.78 18.80 -3.66
CA LYS A 62 -7.67 19.87 -2.66
C LYS A 62 -8.05 19.40 -1.25
N THR A 63 -9.14 18.66 -1.13
CA THR A 63 -9.66 18.17 0.14
C THR A 63 -9.05 16.85 0.61
N LYS A 64 -8.20 16.21 -0.23
CA LYS A 64 -7.69 14.86 -0.03
C LYS A 64 -8.80 13.80 0.17
N ALA A 65 -9.94 14.01 -0.48
CA ALA A 65 -11.17 13.23 -0.30
C ALA A 65 -11.36 12.09 -1.32
N PHE A 66 -10.30 11.66 -2.02
CA PHE A 66 -10.36 10.39 -2.74
C PHE A 66 -10.50 9.22 -1.76
N PRO A 67 -11.21 8.14 -2.15
CA PRO A 67 -11.32 6.98 -1.29
C PRO A 67 -9.93 6.52 -0.87
N SER A 68 -9.78 6.21 0.40
CA SER A 68 -8.55 5.69 0.95
C SER A 68 -8.27 4.35 0.30
N LEU A 69 -7.38 4.33 -0.70
CA LEU A 69 -6.95 3.07 -1.29
C LEU A 69 -6.17 2.29 -0.23
N PRO A 70 -6.29 0.96 -0.20
CA PRO A 70 -5.61 0.12 0.78
C PRO A 70 -4.12 -0.04 0.45
N LEU A 71 -3.43 1.08 0.32
CA LEU A 71 -1.98 1.16 0.18
C LEU A 71 -1.35 1.36 1.55
N TYR A 72 -0.06 1.06 1.68
CA TYR A 72 0.70 1.24 2.91
C TYR A 72 0.49 2.60 3.58
N ASP A 73 0.46 3.68 2.80
CA ASP A 73 0.28 5.05 3.28
C ASP A 73 -1.16 5.38 3.69
N ASN A 74 -2.10 4.52 3.34
CA ASN A 74 -3.54 4.72 3.48
C ASN A 74 -4.20 3.62 4.30
N PHE A 75 -3.44 2.84 5.05
CA PHE A 75 -4.07 2.14 6.16
C PHE A 75 -4.92 3.18 6.90
N THR A 76 -6.16 2.85 7.22
CA THR A 76 -7.11 3.71 7.92
C THR A 76 -6.56 4.37 9.21
N ILE A 77 -5.31 4.12 9.52
CA ILE A 77 -4.47 4.78 10.50
C ILE A 77 -4.06 6.15 9.93
N GLN A 78 -4.99 7.08 9.89
CA GLN A 78 -4.71 8.46 9.50
C GLN A 78 -3.91 9.16 10.59
N LEU A 79 -2.59 8.93 10.60
CA LEU A 79 -1.66 9.64 11.46
C LEU A 79 -1.15 10.90 10.76
N LYS A 80 -1.15 12.03 11.46
CA LYS A 80 -0.38 13.20 11.06
C LYS A 80 1.11 12.88 11.23
N GLY A 81 1.97 13.55 10.47
CA GLY A 81 3.42 13.34 10.56
C GLY A 81 3.97 13.47 11.99
N GLU A 82 3.51 14.47 12.73
CA GLU A 82 3.87 14.67 14.15
C GLU A 82 3.40 13.52 15.05
N GLU A 83 2.18 13.02 14.88
CA GLU A 83 1.66 11.87 15.63
C GLU A 83 2.48 10.61 15.36
N LEU A 84 2.91 10.40 14.09
CA LEU A 84 3.74 9.26 13.72
C LEU A 84 5.12 9.35 14.40
N GLU A 85 5.76 10.51 14.41
CA GLU A 85 7.06 10.69 15.07
C GLU A 85 6.96 10.49 16.59
N GLN A 86 5.93 11.00 17.24
CA GLN A 86 5.69 10.76 18.66
C GLN A 86 5.49 9.27 18.96
N LEU A 87 4.70 8.55 18.15
CA LEU A 87 4.53 7.11 18.30
C LEU A 87 5.83 6.33 18.07
N LYS A 88 6.69 6.76 17.13
CA LYS A 88 8.01 6.15 16.93
C LYS A 88 8.91 6.31 18.16
N VAL A 89 8.87 7.47 18.83
CA VAL A 89 9.60 7.68 20.09
C VAL A 89 9.10 6.70 21.14
N LEU A 90 7.79 6.63 21.37
CA LEU A 90 7.20 5.68 22.33
C LEU A 90 7.50 4.23 22.00
N TRP A 91 7.49 3.89 20.71
CA TRP A 91 7.89 2.56 20.26
C TRP A 91 9.34 2.24 20.65
N LYS A 92 10.26 3.14 20.36
CA LYS A 92 11.69 2.96 20.67
C LYS A 92 11.95 2.83 22.18
N GLU A 93 11.27 3.63 22.98
CA GLU A 93 11.51 3.70 24.44
C GLU A 93 10.77 2.58 25.20
N TYR A 94 9.60 2.18 24.76
CA TYR A 94 8.73 1.23 25.46
C TYR A 94 8.42 -0.02 24.65
N GLY A 95 7.78 0.13 23.47
CA GLY A 95 7.23 -0.99 22.72
C GLY A 95 8.28 -1.99 22.25
N ALA A 96 9.39 -1.53 21.70
CA ALA A 96 10.50 -2.38 21.25
C ALA A 96 11.16 -3.14 22.41
N GLN A 97 11.08 -2.58 23.62
CA GLN A 97 11.60 -3.17 24.85
C GLN A 97 10.55 -4.00 25.60
N LYS A 98 9.36 -4.17 25.04
CA LYS A 98 8.21 -4.87 25.66
C LYS A 98 7.82 -4.27 27.02
N ARG A 99 7.97 -2.97 27.19
CA ARG A 99 7.59 -2.21 28.39
C ARG A 99 6.26 -1.53 28.15
N SER A 100 5.46 -1.41 29.21
CA SER A 100 4.20 -0.66 29.17
C SER A 100 4.46 0.85 29.09
N ILE A 101 3.61 1.56 28.34
CA ILE A 101 3.67 3.01 28.16
C ILE A 101 2.86 3.67 29.28
N PRO A 102 3.41 4.61 30.05
CA PRO A 102 2.66 5.38 31.05
C PRO A 102 1.51 6.18 30.42
N LYS A 103 0.37 6.27 31.10
CA LYS A 103 -0.85 6.94 30.60
C LYS A 103 -0.64 8.42 30.27
N ASP A 104 0.19 9.11 31.02
CA ASP A 104 0.52 10.53 30.84
C ASP A 104 1.26 10.83 29.52
N LEU A 105 1.87 9.81 28.90
CA LEU A 105 2.52 9.91 27.60
C LEU A 105 1.58 9.56 26.42
N VAL A 106 0.37 9.07 26.69
CA VAL A 106 -0.55 8.57 25.68
C VAL A 106 -1.56 9.64 25.27
N ASN A 107 -1.60 9.96 23.98
CA ASN A 107 -2.69 10.73 23.42
C ASN A 107 -3.93 9.81 23.26
N PHE A 108 -5.05 10.17 23.89
CA PHE A 108 -6.29 9.37 23.84
C PHE A 108 -6.78 9.08 22.42
N ARG A 109 -6.44 9.90 21.43
CA ARG A 109 -6.74 9.65 20.02
C ARG A 109 -6.09 8.39 19.48
N TRP A 110 -4.96 7.97 20.03
CA TRP A 110 -4.29 6.74 19.59
C TRP A 110 -5.02 5.50 20.10
N GLU A 111 -5.65 5.59 21.26
CA GLU A 111 -6.56 4.55 21.79
C GLU A 111 -7.84 4.47 20.94
N ILE A 112 -8.48 5.61 20.62
CA ILE A 112 -9.66 5.66 19.72
C ILE A 112 -9.33 5.09 18.33
N LYS A 113 -8.13 5.36 17.82
CA LYS A 113 -7.66 4.79 16.54
C LYS A 113 -7.25 3.31 16.67
N GLY A 114 -7.34 2.71 17.83
CA GLY A 114 -6.96 1.32 18.09
C GLY A 114 -5.46 1.04 17.95
N LEU A 115 -4.60 2.05 18.04
CA LEU A 115 -3.13 1.89 17.93
C LEU A 115 -2.50 1.46 19.24
N LEU A 116 -3.08 1.93 20.34
CA LEU A 116 -2.72 1.59 21.70
C LEU A 116 -3.95 1.04 22.42
N GLU A 117 -3.72 0.13 23.34
CA GLU A 117 -4.75 -0.42 24.23
C GLU A 117 -4.30 -0.35 25.69
N SER A 118 -5.25 -0.16 26.61
CA SER A 118 -4.97 -0.14 28.03
C SER A 118 -4.65 -1.56 28.52
N VAL A 119 -3.60 -1.70 29.34
CA VAL A 119 -3.20 -2.95 30.00
C VAL A 119 -3.21 -2.82 31.51
N GLY A 120 -4.15 -2.06 32.03
CA GLY A 120 -4.33 -1.78 33.45
C GLY A 120 -4.66 -0.32 33.69
N ASP A 121 -4.78 0.10 34.97
CA ASP A 121 -5.34 1.40 35.31
C ASP A 121 -4.55 2.62 34.80
N ARG A 122 -3.26 2.46 34.49
CA ARG A 122 -2.39 3.57 34.11
C ARG A 122 -1.32 3.21 33.09
N SER A 123 -1.52 2.14 32.33
CA SER A 123 -0.52 1.69 31.37
C SER A 123 -1.14 1.23 30.07
N TYR A 124 -0.39 1.38 28.97
CA TYR A 124 -0.79 1.07 27.61
C TYR A 124 0.25 0.22 26.91
N GLN A 125 -0.18 -0.48 25.88
CA GLN A 125 0.70 -1.20 24.96
C GLN A 125 0.27 -0.98 23.51
N PHE A 126 1.18 -1.25 22.56
CA PHE A 126 0.86 -1.23 21.15
C PHE A 126 -0.01 -2.43 20.78
N THR A 127 -1.11 -2.16 20.10
CA THR A 127 -1.92 -3.20 19.45
C THR A 127 -1.25 -3.73 18.18
N ASN A 128 -1.73 -4.83 17.62
CA ASN A 128 -1.28 -5.30 16.31
C ASN A 128 -1.46 -4.22 15.22
N LEU A 129 -2.51 -3.42 15.29
CA LEU A 129 -2.72 -2.29 14.39
C LEU A 129 -1.64 -1.21 14.58
N GLY A 130 -1.29 -0.89 15.83
CA GLY A 130 -0.25 0.06 16.17
C GLY A 130 1.15 -0.38 15.76
N LEU A 131 1.40 -1.69 15.63
CA LEU A 131 2.67 -2.22 15.14
C LEU A 131 2.91 -1.99 13.64
N ILE A 132 1.85 -1.75 12.84
CA ILE A 132 1.97 -1.51 11.41
C ILE A 132 2.82 -0.26 11.12
N PRO A 133 2.47 0.95 11.61
CA PRO A 133 3.27 2.15 11.35
C PRO A 133 4.67 2.10 11.97
N MET A 134 4.87 1.24 12.97
CA MET A 134 6.19 0.99 13.58
C MET A 134 7.06 0.02 12.77
N GLY A 135 6.53 -0.59 11.74
CA GLY A 135 7.23 -1.62 10.98
C GLY A 135 7.47 -2.91 11.76
N ALA A 136 6.71 -3.16 12.82
CA ALA A 136 6.97 -4.22 13.79
C ALA A 136 5.94 -5.37 13.76
N LEU A 137 4.84 -5.23 12.99
CA LEU A 137 3.85 -6.29 12.88
C LEU A 137 4.43 -7.54 12.22
N PRO A 138 4.34 -8.72 12.86
CA PRO A 138 4.74 -9.98 12.25
C PRO A 138 3.95 -10.25 10.96
N LEU A 139 4.64 -10.68 9.90
CA LEU A 139 4.02 -10.91 8.59
C LEU A 139 2.87 -11.93 8.64
N ALA A 140 2.97 -12.93 9.50
CA ALA A 140 1.93 -13.93 9.71
C ALA A 140 0.58 -13.34 10.19
N LEU A 141 0.62 -12.25 10.96
CA LEU A 141 -0.56 -11.58 11.50
C LEU A 141 -1.10 -10.48 10.59
N PHE A 142 -0.36 -10.09 9.57
CA PHE A 142 -0.69 -8.92 8.76
C PHE A 142 -2.09 -8.99 8.14
N ASN A 143 -2.52 -10.13 7.59
CA ASN A 143 -3.86 -10.29 7.03
C ASN A 143 -4.95 -10.24 8.09
N GLN A 144 -4.71 -10.80 9.27
CA GLN A 144 -5.71 -10.79 10.36
C GLN A 144 -6.05 -9.37 10.81
N VAL A 145 -5.09 -8.45 10.71
CA VAL A 145 -5.30 -7.03 11.05
C VAL A 145 -5.81 -6.24 9.84
N GLN A 146 -5.27 -6.50 8.66
CA GLN A 146 -5.53 -5.70 7.46
C GLN A 146 -6.87 -6.02 6.79
N GLU A 147 -7.20 -7.30 6.60
CA GLU A 147 -8.41 -7.68 5.85
C GLU A 147 -9.70 -7.12 6.47
N PRO A 148 -9.92 -7.17 7.79
CA PRO A 148 -11.10 -6.55 8.40
C PRO A 148 -11.22 -5.04 8.12
N LEU A 149 -10.10 -4.31 8.12
CA LEU A 149 -10.08 -2.89 7.82
C LEU A 149 -10.46 -2.60 6.36
N LEU A 150 -9.95 -3.41 5.43
CA LEU A 150 -10.29 -3.29 4.01
C LEU A 150 -11.77 -3.60 3.75
N LEU A 151 -12.32 -4.60 4.40
CA LEU A 151 -13.72 -4.99 4.28
C LEU A 151 -14.65 -3.95 4.95
N SER A 152 -14.25 -3.37 6.07
CA SER A 152 -15.00 -2.29 6.72
C SER A 152 -15.10 -1.05 5.84
N GLU A 153 -14.00 -0.66 5.19
CA GLU A 153 -14.01 0.46 4.25
C GLU A 153 -14.88 0.16 3.01
N LEU A 154 -14.80 -1.08 2.49
CA LEU A 154 -15.68 -1.51 1.40
C LEU A 154 -17.16 -1.36 1.78
N ALA A 155 -17.56 -1.89 2.94
CA ALA A 155 -18.93 -1.80 3.45
C ALA A 155 -19.38 -0.34 3.63
N SER A 156 -18.49 0.53 4.10
CA SER A 156 -18.77 1.98 4.23
C SER A 156 -19.05 2.64 2.87
N LEU A 157 -18.26 2.30 1.84
CA LEU A 157 -18.47 2.82 0.49
C LEU A 157 -19.74 2.27 -0.15
N GLU A 158 -20.05 0.99 0.05
CA GLU A 158 -21.31 0.37 -0.42
C GLU A 158 -22.51 1.04 0.21
N SER A 159 -22.53 1.20 1.52
CA SER A 159 -23.60 1.90 2.26
C SER A 159 -23.75 3.36 1.80
N SER A 160 -22.65 4.03 1.50
CA SER A 160 -22.66 5.41 0.97
C SER A 160 -23.31 5.51 -0.41
N VAL A 161 -23.17 4.49 -1.26
CA VAL A 161 -23.86 4.41 -2.56
C VAL A 161 -25.34 4.16 -2.36
N GLU A 162 -25.73 3.20 -1.52
CA GLU A 162 -27.12 2.87 -1.20
C GLU A 162 -27.89 4.08 -0.66
N ILE A 163 -27.29 4.81 0.29
CA ILE A 163 -27.89 6.03 0.84
C ILE A 163 -28.06 7.10 -0.25
N ALA A 164 -27.03 7.31 -1.09
CA ALA A 164 -27.09 8.31 -2.15
C ALA A 164 -28.15 7.96 -3.21
N GLU A 165 -28.33 6.69 -3.52
CA GLU A 165 -29.34 6.19 -4.45
C GLU A 165 -30.76 6.34 -3.87
N ALA A 166 -30.97 5.87 -2.63
CA ALA A 166 -32.27 5.96 -1.95
C ALA A 166 -32.76 7.42 -1.75
N ALA A 167 -31.82 8.34 -1.50
CA ALA A 167 -32.12 9.75 -1.28
C ALA A 167 -32.05 10.60 -2.57
N GLY A 168 -31.75 10.01 -3.73
CA GLY A 168 -31.66 10.74 -5.02
C GLY A 168 -30.60 11.84 -5.01
N LEU A 169 -29.46 11.61 -4.33
CA LEU A 169 -28.44 12.64 -4.16
C LEU A 169 -27.63 12.86 -5.44
N SER A 170 -27.30 14.11 -5.72
CA SER A 170 -26.49 14.50 -6.89
C SER A 170 -25.06 13.95 -6.88
N CYS A 171 -24.57 13.44 -5.74
CA CYS A 171 -23.26 12.81 -5.61
C CYS A 171 -23.23 11.31 -5.91
N LEU A 172 -24.36 10.71 -6.36
CA LEU A 172 -24.48 9.27 -6.60
C LEU A 172 -23.39 8.73 -7.56
N ASP A 173 -23.20 9.40 -8.69
CA ASP A 173 -22.21 8.96 -9.69
C ASP A 173 -20.76 9.02 -9.14
N GLU A 174 -20.46 10.04 -8.31
CA GLU A 174 -19.17 10.13 -7.66
C GLU A 174 -18.96 9.01 -6.63
N ARG A 175 -20.00 8.64 -5.87
CA ARG A 175 -19.95 7.54 -4.91
C ARG A 175 -19.78 6.19 -5.60
N ARG A 176 -20.49 5.97 -6.71
CA ARG A 176 -20.30 4.78 -7.55
C ARG A 176 -18.91 4.68 -8.11
N ALA A 177 -18.32 5.79 -8.57
CA ALA A 177 -16.95 5.84 -9.05
C ALA A 177 -15.94 5.48 -7.95
N ASP A 178 -16.12 6.01 -6.73
CA ASP A 178 -15.29 5.69 -5.59
C ASP A 178 -15.32 4.19 -5.24
N LEU A 179 -16.52 3.62 -5.19
CA LEU A 179 -16.72 2.20 -4.91
C LEU A 179 -16.05 1.31 -5.98
N LEU A 180 -16.18 1.67 -7.27
CA LEU A 180 -15.54 0.94 -8.36
C LEU A 180 -14.01 0.96 -8.25
N ILE A 181 -13.42 2.14 -7.95
CA ILE A 181 -11.99 2.29 -7.75
C ILE A 181 -11.52 1.42 -6.58
N TYR A 182 -12.25 1.46 -5.47
CA TYR A 182 -11.89 0.70 -4.28
C TYR A 182 -11.95 -0.81 -4.53
N ARG A 183 -13.04 -1.30 -5.14
CA ARG A 183 -13.21 -2.71 -5.52
C ARG A 183 -12.10 -3.19 -6.46
N ALA A 184 -11.71 -2.38 -7.44
CA ALA A 184 -10.62 -2.73 -8.36
C ALA A 184 -9.27 -2.87 -7.61
N GLN A 185 -8.97 -1.95 -6.70
CA GLN A 185 -7.76 -2.02 -5.89
C GLN A 185 -7.78 -3.21 -4.91
N LEU A 186 -8.89 -3.44 -4.24
CA LEU A 186 -9.04 -4.59 -3.34
C LEU A 186 -8.84 -5.92 -4.09
N ARG A 187 -9.44 -6.05 -5.28
CA ARG A 187 -9.21 -7.22 -6.15
C ARG A 187 -7.73 -7.44 -6.45
N ARG A 188 -6.99 -6.38 -6.79
CA ARG A 188 -5.55 -6.47 -7.04
C ARG A 188 -4.79 -6.96 -5.81
N ILE A 189 -5.17 -6.51 -4.62
CA ILE A 189 -4.57 -6.98 -3.36
C ILE A 189 -4.81 -8.47 -3.16
N LEU A 190 -6.06 -8.90 -3.31
CA LEU A 190 -6.47 -10.27 -3.04
C LEU A 190 -5.88 -11.29 -4.02
N VAL A 191 -5.62 -10.90 -5.28
CA VAL A 191 -5.03 -11.80 -6.28
C VAL A 191 -3.50 -11.88 -6.23
N ASN A 192 -2.84 -10.94 -5.55
CA ASN A 192 -1.39 -10.90 -5.45
C ASN A 192 -0.87 -11.74 -4.28
N SER A 193 0.25 -12.41 -4.52
CA SER A 193 1.05 -13.05 -3.47
C SER A 193 2.34 -12.28 -3.24
N LEU A 194 2.67 -12.03 -1.97
CA LEU A 194 3.98 -11.53 -1.57
C LEU A 194 4.96 -12.69 -1.55
N TYR A 195 6.13 -12.50 -2.14
CA TYR A 195 7.22 -13.48 -2.07
C TYR A 195 8.47 -12.87 -1.41
N PHE A 196 9.22 -13.74 -0.75
CA PHE A 196 10.52 -13.43 -0.17
C PHE A 196 11.52 -14.46 -0.67
N LEU A 197 12.54 -14.00 -1.39
CA LEU A 197 13.57 -14.84 -2.01
C LEU A 197 14.93 -14.55 -1.39
N GLU A 198 15.73 -15.59 -1.21
CA GLU A 198 17.18 -15.52 -1.03
C GLU A 198 17.84 -15.72 -2.38
N VAL A 199 18.81 -14.88 -2.69
CA VAL A 199 19.60 -14.94 -3.92
C VAL A 199 21.06 -15.07 -3.53
N LYS A 200 21.68 -16.21 -3.87
CA LYS A 200 23.10 -16.44 -3.76
C LYS A 200 23.71 -16.26 -5.14
N ALA A 201 24.68 -15.38 -5.26
CA ALA A 201 25.31 -15.02 -6.52
C ALA A 201 26.82 -14.86 -6.30
N ASP A 202 27.61 -15.80 -6.84
CA ASP A 202 29.05 -15.96 -6.54
C ASP A 202 29.25 -15.96 -4.99
N ASP A 203 30.07 -15.06 -4.45
CA ASP A 203 30.29 -14.92 -3.00
C ASP A 203 29.28 -13.99 -2.27
N HIS A 204 28.23 -13.58 -2.95
CA HIS A 204 27.26 -12.65 -2.40
C HIS A 204 25.94 -13.34 -2.01
N CYS A 205 25.33 -12.85 -0.92
CA CYS A 205 23.99 -13.25 -0.53
C CYS A 205 23.12 -12.00 -0.32
N PHE A 206 22.00 -11.93 -1.00
CA PHE A 206 21.04 -10.84 -0.89
C PHE A 206 19.61 -11.35 -1.02
N TYR A 207 18.65 -10.51 -0.71
CA TYR A 207 17.25 -10.87 -0.62
C TYR A 207 16.41 -10.04 -1.57
N LYS A 208 15.30 -10.61 -2.05
CA LYS A 208 14.30 -9.89 -2.85
C LYS A 208 12.92 -10.08 -2.25
N ILE A 209 12.23 -8.96 -2.08
CA ILE A 209 10.80 -8.92 -1.69
C ILE A 209 10.02 -8.33 -2.86
N GLY A 210 8.90 -8.94 -3.20
CA GLY A 210 8.05 -8.45 -4.27
C GLY A 210 6.70 -9.14 -4.28
N VAL A 211 5.80 -8.67 -5.15
CA VAL A 211 4.48 -9.27 -5.36
C VAL A 211 4.36 -9.87 -6.75
N THR A 212 3.52 -10.89 -6.87
CA THR A 212 3.23 -11.55 -8.15
C THR A 212 1.81 -12.08 -8.20
N THR A 213 1.20 -11.98 -9.38
CA THR A 213 -0.03 -12.69 -9.75
C THR A 213 0.28 -13.99 -10.49
N ARG A 214 1.53 -14.16 -10.94
CA ARG A 214 2.01 -15.32 -11.70
C ARG A 214 2.51 -16.42 -10.76
N SER A 215 2.76 -17.60 -11.33
CA SER A 215 3.39 -18.70 -10.63
C SER A 215 4.74 -18.27 -10.02
N ILE A 216 4.99 -18.67 -8.78
CA ILE A 216 6.26 -18.36 -8.10
C ILE A 216 7.46 -18.99 -8.83
N LYS A 217 7.27 -20.11 -9.50
CA LYS A 217 8.33 -20.77 -10.30
C LYS A 217 8.78 -19.87 -11.47
N GLU A 218 7.84 -19.28 -12.18
CA GLU A 218 8.12 -18.33 -13.27
C GLU A 218 8.84 -17.09 -12.74
N ARG A 219 8.42 -16.59 -11.57
CA ARG A 219 9.04 -15.43 -10.96
C ARG A 219 10.48 -15.69 -10.49
N ILE A 220 10.74 -16.88 -9.92
CA ILE A 220 12.09 -17.31 -9.56
C ILE A 220 12.99 -17.40 -10.80
N ALA A 221 12.51 -18.01 -11.88
CA ALA A 221 13.25 -18.12 -13.13
C ALA A 221 13.57 -16.74 -13.75
N GLU A 222 12.66 -15.79 -13.66
CA GLU A 222 12.87 -14.41 -14.09
C GLU A 222 13.96 -13.71 -13.24
N VAL A 223 13.86 -13.78 -11.92
CA VAL A 223 14.86 -13.22 -10.99
C VAL A 223 16.24 -13.83 -11.25
N GLN A 224 16.30 -15.14 -11.42
CA GLN A 224 17.55 -15.84 -11.69
C GLN A 224 18.20 -15.38 -13.01
N ARG A 225 17.39 -15.18 -14.07
CA ARG A 225 17.85 -14.66 -15.36
C ARG A 225 18.37 -13.23 -15.24
N ASP A 226 17.63 -12.36 -14.54
CA ASP A 226 18.01 -10.96 -14.35
C ASP A 226 19.35 -10.84 -13.60
N VAL A 227 19.54 -11.66 -12.57
CA VAL A 227 20.79 -11.65 -11.77
C VAL A 227 21.95 -12.28 -12.53
N ARG A 228 21.74 -13.32 -13.33
CA ARG A 228 22.76 -13.93 -14.21
C ARG A 228 23.35 -12.97 -15.25
N ALA A 229 22.70 -11.86 -15.53
CA ALA A 229 23.29 -10.80 -16.35
C ALA A 229 24.47 -10.09 -15.66
N HIS A 230 24.68 -10.30 -14.34
CA HIS A 230 25.66 -9.62 -13.51
C HIS A 230 26.60 -10.57 -12.75
N TYR A 231 26.21 -11.83 -12.57
CA TYR A 231 26.94 -12.84 -11.78
C TYR A 231 27.01 -14.17 -12.55
N SER A 232 28.06 -14.94 -12.33
CA SER A 232 28.31 -16.19 -13.04
C SER A 232 27.54 -17.36 -12.46
N ASP A 233 27.57 -17.53 -11.14
CA ASP A 233 26.84 -18.58 -10.42
C ASP A 233 25.68 -17.94 -9.63
N VAL A 234 24.44 -18.36 -9.94
CA VAL A 234 23.24 -17.77 -9.33
C VAL A 234 22.29 -18.87 -8.92
N ALA A 235 22.01 -18.94 -7.63
CA ALA A 235 20.96 -19.76 -7.04
C ALA A 235 19.90 -18.89 -6.35
N VAL A 236 18.63 -19.18 -6.62
CA VAL A 236 17.49 -18.45 -6.02
C VAL A 236 16.62 -19.43 -5.25
N SER A 237 16.43 -19.14 -3.96
CA SER A 237 15.63 -19.96 -3.04
C SER A 237 14.41 -19.19 -2.54
N LEU A 238 13.26 -19.87 -2.47
CA LEU A 238 12.04 -19.33 -1.90
C LEU A 238 12.08 -19.46 -0.38
N LEU A 239 12.09 -18.34 0.33
CA LEU A 239 12.02 -18.29 1.79
C LEU A 239 10.59 -18.18 2.30
N GLY A 240 9.69 -17.52 1.55
CA GLY A 240 8.30 -17.38 1.93
C GLY A 240 7.39 -16.93 0.80
N LEU A 241 6.12 -17.34 0.87
CA LEU A 241 5.05 -16.98 -0.06
C LEU A 241 3.75 -16.80 0.71
N TRP A 242 3.16 -15.61 0.62
CA TRP A 242 1.93 -15.27 1.34
C TRP A 242 0.90 -14.70 0.37
N LYS A 243 -0.28 -15.31 0.35
CA LYS A 243 -1.42 -14.84 -0.45
C LYS A 243 -2.01 -13.55 0.12
N HIS A 244 -2.77 -12.82 -0.69
CA HIS A 244 -3.52 -11.61 -0.31
C HIS A 244 -2.65 -10.51 0.30
N ARG A 245 -1.49 -10.23 -0.33
CA ARG A 245 -0.50 -9.28 0.17
C ARG A 245 -0.10 -8.20 -0.83
N GLY A 246 -0.95 -7.89 -1.81
CA GLY A 246 -0.59 -6.99 -2.91
C GLY A 246 -0.21 -5.55 -2.51
N ASN A 247 -0.60 -5.10 -1.31
CA ASN A 247 -0.27 -3.77 -0.80
C ASN A 247 0.87 -3.77 0.23
N VAL A 248 1.37 -4.93 0.65
CA VAL A 248 2.38 -5.06 1.71
C VAL A 248 3.80 -4.87 1.19
N GLU A 249 4.03 -5.03 -0.11
CA GLU A 249 5.34 -4.89 -0.72
C GLU A 249 5.98 -3.54 -0.39
N LEU A 250 5.23 -2.44 -0.53
CA LEU A 250 5.73 -1.10 -0.28
C LEU A 250 6.14 -0.91 1.20
N TYR A 251 5.37 -1.48 2.12
CA TYR A 251 5.70 -1.50 3.54
C TYR A 251 7.08 -2.12 3.80
N PHE A 252 7.36 -3.29 3.20
CA PHE A 252 8.66 -3.94 3.38
C PHE A 252 9.78 -3.23 2.64
N LYS A 253 9.53 -2.67 1.46
CA LYS A 253 10.51 -1.85 0.74
C LYS A 253 10.94 -0.64 1.58
N HIS A 254 10.02 0.05 2.23
CA HIS A 254 10.33 1.17 3.14
C HIS A 254 11.09 0.69 4.38
N ARG A 255 10.64 -0.39 5.01
CA ARG A 255 11.28 -0.96 6.20
C ARG A 255 12.73 -1.36 5.97
N TYR A 256 13.02 -1.96 4.81
CA TYR A 256 14.35 -2.47 4.48
C TYR A 256 15.17 -1.52 3.60
N GLN A 257 14.69 -0.31 3.35
CA GLN A 257 15.42 0.70 2.58
C GLN A 257 16.89 0.91 3.03
N PRO A 258 17.23 0.92 4.33
CA PRO A 258 18.63 1.06 4.78
C PRO A 258 19.55 -0.09 4.32
N PHE A 259 18.97 -1.24 3.99
CA PHE A 259 19.68 -2.44 3.53
C PHE A 259 19.64 -2.60 2.01
N ASN A 260 19.21 -1.57 1.28
CA ASN A 260 19.09 -1.64 -0.19
C ASN A 260 20.43 -2.01 -0.83
N TYR A 261 20.41 -3.02 -1.68
CA TYR A 261 21.55 -3.54 -2.42
C TYR A 261 21.32 -3.37 -3.92
N ARG A 262 22.20 -2.67 -4.61
CA ARG A 262 22.07 -2.41 -6.04
C ARG A 262 22.87 -3.43 -6.85
N ILE A 263 22.24 -4.00 -7.86
CA ILE A 263 22.88 -4.90 -8.85
C ILE A 263 22.72 -4.24 -10.21
N GLY A 264 23.72 -3.50 -10.67
CA GLY A 264 23.62 -2.71 -11.89
C GLY A 264 22.44 -1.72 -11.84
N LYS A 265 21.44 -1.93 -12.70
CA LYS A 265 20.19 -1.12 -12.73
C LYS A 265 19.09 -1.68 -11.81
N LEU A 266 19.27 -2.85 -11.22
CA LEU A 266 18.29 -3.49 -10.35
C LEU A 266 18.40 -2.88 -8.94
N THR A 267 17.29 -2.32 -8.44
CA THR A 267 17.24 -1.56 -7.18
C THR A 267 16.38 -2.21 -6.10
N GLU A 268 15.80 -3.38 -6.37
CA GLU A 268 14.80 -4.03 -5.51
C GLU A 268 15.37 -5.20 -4.69
N TYR A 269 16.67 -5.16 -4.42
CA TYR A 269 17.36 -6.15 -3.61
C TYR A 269 17.85 -5.56 -2.30
N PHE A 270 18.02 -6.40 -1.30
CA PHE A 270 18.42 -6.00 0.04
C PHE A 270 19.59 -6.86 0.48
N GLY A 271 20.59 -6.25 1.12
CA GLY A 271 21.68 -6.96 1.78
C GLY A 271 21.20 -7.76 2.99
N ALA A 272 22.10 -8.18 3.87
CA ALA A 272 21.75 -9.01 5.03
C ALA A 272 20.62 -8.38 5.86
N ILE A 273 19.43 -8.97 5.74
CA ILE A 273 18.27 -8.67 6.59
C ILE A 273 18.41 -9.59 7.81
N ARG A 274 18.93 -9.05 8.92
CA ARG A 274 19.02 -9.75 10.21
C ARG A 274 17.80 -9.45 11.08
#